data_db48567d7d9996095bcd732a17583220
#
_entry.id   db48567d7d9996095bcd732a17583220
#
_cell.length_a   1.000
_cell.length_b   1.000
_cell.length_c   1.000
_cell.angle_alpha   90.00
_cell.angle_beta   90.00
_cell.angle_gamma   90.00
#
_symmetry.space_group_name_H-M   'P 1'
#
loop_
_entity.id
_entity.type
_entity.pdbx_description
1 polymer ?
#
loop_
_entity_poly.entity_id
_entity_poly.type
_entity_poly.pdbx_seq_one_letter_code
_entity_poly.pdbx_strand_id
1 'polypeptide(L)'
;MKKIILIVSLLFHFAFANDKTIIIGATPTPHAEILEFSKALFKEKGWNLEVKEFADYVLPNLALMQGDLDANLYQHKPFLDEFNANQKSKLVAVDNIILVPMAAYSKRVKDKNLIAQNAKIAIPNDPTNESRALDLLERAGLIKLNDKVLKTPLDIVDNPKKLKFLELKAAQLPRALSDVDVALIPTNYALGAKLNPKDGLFIEDEGSLYAIVLAVQEKDKDGEKAQVIKEVLKSEAIKKFIEEKYNGAVISLF
;
A
#
# COMPACT_ATOMS: atom_id res chain seq x y z
N MET A 1 44.18 59.75 -32.16
CA MET A 1 43.70 59.29 -30.84
C MET A 1 42.61 58.25 -31.07
N LYS A 2 42.92 56.95 -30.97
CA LYS A 2 41.96 55.83 -31.20
C LYS A 2 41.38 55.45 -29.81
N LYS A 3 40.08 55.62 -29.63
CA LYS A 3 39.36 55.15 -28.42
C LYS A 3 39.05 53.67 -28.57
N ILE A 4 39.64 52.85 -27.71
CA ILE A 4 39.32 51.40 -27.60
C ILE A 4 38.13 51.30 -26.68
N ILE A 5 36.98 50.83 -27.21
CA ILE A 5 35.78 50.51 -26.40
C ILE A 5 35.94 49.04 -25.99
N LEU A 6 36.11 48.84 -24.66
CA LEU A 6 36.18 47.51 -24.02
C LEU A 6 34.73 47.02 -23.78
N ILE A 7 34.24 46.10 -24.60
CA ILE A 7 32.93 45.44 -24.37
C ILE A 7 33.15 44.29 -23.37
N VAL A 8 32.75 44.50 -22.12
CA VAL A 8 32.70 43.43 -21.11
C VAL A 8 31.44 42.63 -21.36
N SER A 9 31.59 41.46 -21.99
CA SER A 9 30.51 40.48 -22.17
C SER A 9 30.27 39.75 -20.84
N LEU A 10 29.17 40.13 -20.14
CA LEU A 10 28.70 39.39 -18.97
C LEU A 10 28.03 38.08 -19.43
N LEU A 11 28.76 36.98 -19.39
CA LEU A 11 28.23 35.66 -19.59
C LEU A 11 27.37 35.28 -18.37
N PHE A 12 26.05 35.51 -18.45
CA PHE A 12 25.08 34.89 -17.56
C PHE A 12 25.09 33.39 -17.83
N HIS A 13 25.77 32.63 -16.98
CA HIS A 13 25.58 31.20 -16.92
C HIS A 13 24.20 30.95 -16.29
N PHE A 14 23.19 30.73 -17.13
CA PHE A 14 21.97 30.06 -16.69
C PHE A 14 22.37 28.62 -16.35
N ALA A 15 22.61 28.34 -15.10
CA ALA A 15 22.61 26.99 -14.59
C ALA A 15 21.19 26.45 -14.78
N PHE A 16 20.95 25.70 -15.86
CA PHE A 16 19.79 24.83 -15.92
C PHE A 16 19.96 23.84 -14.77
N ALA A 17 19.24 24.07 -13.67
CA ALA A 17 19.06 23.06 -12.66
C ALA A 17 18.38 21.88 -13.38
N ASN A 18 19.14 20.82 -13.61
CA ASN A 18 18.60 19.58 -14.12
C ASN A 18 17.67 19.09 -13.00
N ASP A 19 16.36 19.31 -13.12
CA ASP A 19 15.38 18.90 -12.12
C ASP A 19 15.49 17.39 -11.93
N LYS A 20 16.15 16.99 -10.84
CA LYS A 20 16.27 15.59 -10.46
C LYS A 20 14.86 15.07 -10.19
N THR A 21 14.38 14.11 -10.99
CA THR A 21 13.04 13.56 -10.82
C THR A 21 13.08 12.18 -10.18
N ILE A 22 12.18 11.97 -9.24
CA ILE A 22 11.87 10.66 -8.64
C ILE A 22 10.44 10.31 -9.06
N ILE A 23 10.24 9.08 -9.57
CA ILE A 23 8.95 8.56 -10.01
C ILE A 23 8.54 7.44 -9.08
N ILE A 24 7.43 7.61 -8.34
CA ILE A 24 6.94 6.61 -7.39
C ILE A 24 5.55 6.13 -7.79
N GLY A 25 5.40 4.80 -7.89
CA GLY A 25 4.12 4.14 -8.13
C GLY A 25 3.36 3.87 -6.83
N ALA A 26 2.05 4.12 -6.83
CA ALA A 26 1.21 3.91 -5.65
C ALA A 26 -0.24 3.58 -6.03
N THR A 27 -1.00 2.96 -5.11
CA THR A 27 -2.47 2.96 -5.20
C THR A 27 -3.03 4.28 -4.63
N PRO A 28 -4.24 4.73 -5.08
CA PRO A 28 -4.71 6.09 -4.79
C PRO A 28 -4.69 6.45 -3.30
N THR A 29 -5.47 5.78 -2.48
CA THR A 29 -5.64 6.07 -1.05
C THR A 29 -5.12 4.91 -0.21
N PRO A 30 -4.34 5.11 0.84
CA PRO A 30 -3.74 6.37 1.31
C PRO A 30 -2.42 6.72 0.61
N HIS A 31 -1.86 5.82 -0.18
CA HIS A 31 -0.46 5.82 -0.61
C HIS A 31 -0.12 7.02 -1.51
N ALA A 32 -0.88 7.21 -2.62
CA ALA A 32 -0.65 8.35 -3.49
C ALA A 32 -0.96 9.69 -2.78
N GLU A 33 -1.97 9.72 -1.90
CA GLU A 33 -2.27 10.93 -1.12
C GLU A 33 -1.11 11.35 -0.20
N ILE A 34 -0.41 10.38 0.42
CA ILE A 34 0.79 10.63 1.24
C ILE A 34 1.92 11.15 0.34
N LEU A 35 2.13 10.56 -0.82
CA LEU A 35 3.13 10.98 -1.79
C LEU A 35 2.83 12.37 -2.34
N GLU A 36 1.59 12.67 -2.67
CA GLU A 36 1.18 14.01 -3.14
C GLU A 36 1.46 15.09 -2.08
N PHE A 37 1.14 14.82 -0.81
CA PHE A 37 1.47 15.72 0.29
C PHE A 37 2.99 15.91 0.42
N SER A 38 3.79 14.88 0.15
CA SER A 38 5.24 14.92 0.28
C SER A 38 5.97 15.72 -0.80
N LYS A 39 5.32 16.11 -1.91
CA LYS A 39 5.95 16.82 -3.05
C LYS A 39 6.74 18.07 -2.65
N ALA A 40 6.19 18.86 -1.74
CA ALA A 40 6.89 20.06 -1.25
C ALA A 40 8.19 19.70 -0.52
N LEU A 41 8.17 18.64 0.29
CA LEU A 41 9.33 18.15 1.04
C LEU A 41 10.43 17.60 0.10
N PHE A 42 10.04 16.91 -0.99
CA PHE A 42 10.98 16.49 -2.03
C PHE A 42 11.62 17.69 -2.72
N LYS A 43 10.83 18.72 -3.02
CA LYS A 43 11.34 19.94 -3.64
C LYS A 43 12.36 20.67 -2.76
N GLU A 44 12.15 20.72 -1.46
CA GLU A 44 13.13 21.26 -0.48
C GLU A 44 14.46 20.49 -0.49
N LYS A 45 14.44 19.20 -0.87
CA LYS A 45 15.62 18.36 -1.06
C LYS A 45 16.23 18.46 -2.47
N GLY A 46 15.69 19.34 -3.34
CA GLY A 46 16.16 19.51 -4.72
C GLY A 46 15.67 18.43 -5.70
N TRP A 47 14.56 17.74 -5.36
CA TRP A 47 13.96 16.71 -6.19
C TRP A 47 12.53 17.08 -6.60
N ASN A 48 12.17 16.72 -7.82
CA ASN A 48 10.78 16.72 -8.28
C ASN A 48 10.18 15.33 -8.10
N LEU A 49 9.02 15.22 -7.43
CA LEU A 49 8.32 13.96 -7.27
C LEU A 49 7.19 13.83 -8.29
N GLU A 50 7.24 12.79 -9.11
CA GLU A 50 6.14 12.33 -9.95
C GLU A 50 5.48 11.11 -9.32
N VAL A 51 4.16 11.18 -9.09
CA VAL A 51 3.37 10.07 -8.54
C VAL A 51 2.58 9.43 -9.67
N LYS A 52 2.79 8.11 -9.87
CA LYS A 52 2.00 7.31 -10.82
C LYS A 52 1.00 6.45 -10.05
N GLU A 53 -0.29 6.70 -10.28
CA GLU A 53 -1.36 5.95 -9.64
C GLU A 53 -1.76 4.69 -10.42
N PHE A 54 -2.00 3.61 -9.68
CA PHE A 54 -2.43 2.32 -10.20
C PHE A 54 -3.68 1.84 -9.46
N ALA A 55 -4.67 1.36 -10.22
CA ALA A 55 -5.95 0.91 -9.65
C ALA A 55 -5.91 -0.54 -9.10
N ASP A 56 -4.83 -1.27 -9.36
CA ASP A 56 -4.65 -2.67 -8.96
C ASP A 56 -3.29 -2.91 -8.29
N TYR A 57 -3.05 -4.15 -7.82
CA TYR A 57 -1.82 -4.53 -7.13
C TYR A 57 -0.74 -5.17 -8.04
N VAL A 58 -1.03 -5.43 -9.32
CA VAL A 58 -0.11 -6.14 -10.23
C VAL A 58 0.81 -5.16 -10.94
N LEU A 59 0.24 -4.10 -11.50
CA LEU A 59 0.95 -3.17 -12.38
C LEU A 59 2.08 -2.39 -11.70
N PRO A 60 2.01 -1.96 -10.41
CA PRO A 60 3.10 -1.18 -9.82
C PRO A 60 4.42 -1.94 -9.74
N ASN A 61 4.39 -3.25 -9.45
CA ASN A 61 5.61 -4.06 -9.42
C ASN A 61 6.15 -4.36 -10.83
N LEU A 62 5.28 -4.56 -11.80
CA LEU A 62 5.71 -4.72 -13.20
C LEU A 62 6.41 -3.44 -13.70
N ALA A 63 5.83 -2.27 -13.45
CA ALA A 63 6.42 -0.99 -13.83
C ALA A 63 7.76 -0.73 -13.10
N LEU A 64 7.86 -1.08 -11.81
CA LEU A 64 9.13 -0.97 -11.07
C LEU A 64 10.19 -1.94 -11.62
N MET A 65 9.80 -3.18 -11.91
CA MET A 65 10.72 -4.19 -12.49
C MET A 65 11.23 -3.77 -13.87
N GLN A 66 10.39 -3.11 -14.68
CA GLN A 66 10.74 -2.60 -16.01
C GLN A 66 11.58 -1.32 -15.98
N GLY A 67 11.65 -0.63 -14.84
CA GLY A 67 12.39 0.63 -14.68
C GLY A 67 11.57 1.87 -15.01
N ASP A 68 10.25 1.75 -15.15
CA ASP A 68 9.34 2.87 -15.37
C ASP A 68 9.06 3.67 -14.09
N LEU A 69 9.48 3.13 -12.95
CA LEU A 69 9.41 3.72 -11.62
C LEU A 69 10.78 3.61 -10.93
N ASP A 70 11.09 4.57 -10.07
CA ASP A 70 12.23 4.50 -9.16
C ASP A 70 11.90 3.72 -7.88
N ALA A 71 10.64 3.78 -7.44
CA ALA A 71 10.13 3.08 -6.27
C ALA A 71 8.63 2.81 -6.40
N ASN A 72 8.09 1.96 -5.51
CA ASN A 72 6.65 1.93 -5.26
C ASN A 72 6.33 1.86 -3.76
N LEU A 73 5.14 2.37 -3.41
CA LEU A 73 4.60 2.39 -2.06
C LEU A 73 3.12 1.99 -2.11
N TYR A 74 2.80 0.69 -1.90
CA TYR A 74 1.42 0.19 -1.93
C TYR A 74 1.26 -1.20 -1.34
N GLN A 75 2.35 -1.95 -1.16
CA GLN A 75 2.37 -3.37 -0.86
C GLN A 75 3.08 -3.67 0.46
N HIS A 76 2.70 -4.77 1.07
CA HIS A 76 3.42 -5.36 2.21
C HIS A 76 4.48 -6.36 1.74
N LYS A 77 5.45 -6.65 2.63
CA LYS A 77 6.58 -7.53 2.27
C LYS A 77 6.16 -8.92 1.77
N PRO A 78 5.20 -9.65 2.37
CA PRO A 78 4.77 -10.96 1.82
C PRO A 78 4.28 -10.88 0.36
N PHE A 79 3.58 -9.79 -0.04
CA PHE A 79 3.16 -9.60 -1.41
C PHE A 79 4.34 -9.38 -2.37
N LEU A 80 5.32 -8.59 -1.93
CA LEU A 80 6.56 -8.35 -2.69
C LEU A 80 7.33 -9.66 -2.89
N ASP A 81 7.46 -10.48 -1.83
CA ASP A 81 8.18 -11.75 -1.87
C ASP A 81 7.50 -12.75 -2.85
N GLU A 82 6.17 -12.82 -2.80
CA GLU A 82 5.37 -13.65 -3.72
C GLU A 82 5.51 -13.18 -5.17
N PHE A 83 5.47 -11.87 -5.42
CA PHE A 83 5.73 -11.30 -6.75
C PHE A 83 7.12 -11.68 -7.24
N ASN A 84 8.15 -11.51 -6.41
CA ASN A 84 9.53 -11.86 -6.76
C ASN A 84 9.68 -13.35 -7.11
N ALA A 85 9.06 -14.23 -6.33
CA ALA A 85 9.08 -15.67 -6.58
C ALA A 85 8.44 -16.02 -7.94
N ASN A 86 7.28 -15.44 -8.24
CA ASN A 86 6.52 -15.73 -9.45
C ASN A 86 7.14 -15.11 -10.71
N GLN A 87 7.65 -13.88 -10.62
CA GLN A 87 8.23 -13.15 -11.76
C GLN A 87 9.75 -13.32 -11.87
N LYS A 88 10.40 -14.03 -10.95
CA LYS A 88 11.86 -14.14 -10.83
C LYS A 88 12.52 -12.75 -10.79
N SER A 89 11.84 -11.78 -10.18
CA SER A 89 12.33 -10.41 -10.04
C SER A 89 13.19 -10.24 -8.79
N LYS A 90 13.86 -9.08 -8.70
CA LYS A 90 14.74 -8.72 -7.57
C LYS A 90 14.37 -7.36 -7.02
N LEU A 91 13.08 -7.18 -6.74
CA LEU A 91 12.62 -6.00 -6.03
C LEU A 91 12.87 -6.19 -4.52
N VAL A 92 13.29 -5.14 -3.84
CA VAL A 92 13.63 -5.18 -2.42
C VAL A 92 12.85 -4.16 -1.62
N ALA A 93 12.41 -4.54 -0.41
CA ALA A 93 11.88 -3.62 0.56
C ALA A 93 13.05 -2.91 1.26
N VAL A 94 13.06 -1.57 1.22
CA VAL A 94 14.12 -0.77 1.85
C VAL A 94 13.71 -0.19 3.21
N ASP A 95 12.41 -0.05 3.47
CA ASP A 95 11.90 0.33 4.79
C ASP A 95 10.39 0.02 4.92
N ASN A 96 9.91 -0.10 6.16
CA ASN A 96 8.49 -0.11 6.50
C ASN A 96 8.02 1.32 6.75
N ILE A 97 6.96 1.76 6.08
CA ILE A 97 6.51 3.16 6.15
C ILE A 97 5.22 3.27 6.97
N ILE A 98 4.19 2.53 6.62
CA ILE A 98 2.89 2.60 7.28
C ILE A 98 2.30 1.22 7.47
N LEU A 99 1.38 1.10 8.42
CA LEU A 99 0.48 -0.05 8.51
C LEU A 99 -0.90 0.38 7.99
N VAL A 100 -1.42 -0.44 7.07
CA VAL A 100 -2.75 -0.29 6.48
C VAL A 100 -3.51 -1.58 6.77
N PRO A 101 -4.25 -1.67 7.89
CA PRO A 101 -4.86 -2.91 8.34
C PRO A 101 -5.94 -3.40 7.39
N MET A 102 -6.26 -4.69 7.45
CA MET A 102 -7.45 -5.26 6.84
C MET A 102 -8.58 -5.29 7.86
N ALA A 103 -9.81 -5.01 7.42
CA ALA A 103 -10.99 -5.12 8.28
C ALA A 103 -12.14 -5.86 7.59
N ALA A 104 -13.02 -6.43 8.40
CA ALA A 104 -14.24 -7.09 7.96
C ALA A 104 -15.42 -6.11 8.00
N TYR A 105 -16.13 -5.97 6.91
CA TYR A 105 -17.27 -5.05 6.80
C TYR A 105 -18.55 -5.80 6.46
N SER A 106 -19.67 -5.28 6.93
CA SER A 106 -21.01 -5.78 6.60
C SER A 106 -22.02 -4.64 6.51
N LYS A 107 -22.94 -4.76 5.58
CA LYS A 107 -24.17 -3.94 5.52
C LYS A 107 -25.35 -4.59 6.22
N ARG A 108 -25.22 -5.86 6.62
CA ARG A 108 -26.32 -6.70 7.11
C ARG A 108 -26.27 -6.94 8.61
N VAL A 109 -25.07 -7.05 9.17
CA VAL A 109 -24.87 -7.30 10.61
C VAL A 109 -23.94 -6.25 11.22
N LYS A 110 -24.11 -5.99 12.50
CA LYS A 110 -23.34 -5.01 13.28
C LYS A 110 -22.38 -5.64 14.27
N ASP A 111 -22.46 -6.96 14.46
CA ASP A 111 -21.64 -7.74 15.38
C ASP A 111 -21.25 -9.05 14.68
N LYS A 112 -19.98 -9.47 14.82
CA LYS A 112 -19.46 -10.73 14.26
C LYS A 112 -20.23 -11.96 14.78
N ASN A 113 -20.76 -11.91 15.99
CA ASN A 113 -21.54 -13.00 16.59
C ASN A 113 -22.88 -13.23 15.87
N LEU A 114 -23.41 -12.19 15.21
CA LEU A 114 -24.66 -12.23 14.44
C LEU A 114 -24.47 -12.73 13.01
N ILE A 115 -23.25 -13.09 12.59
CA ILE A 115 -22.99 -13.73 11.29
C ILE A 115 -23.71 -15.06 11.27
N ALA A 116 -24.63 -15.22 10.31
CA ALA A 116 -25.51 -16.37 10.21
C ALA A 116 -24.80 -17.64 9.73
N GLN A 117 -25.48 -18.78 9.90
CA GLN A 117 -25.11 -20.02 9.23
C GLN A 117 -25.17 -19.84 7.71
N ASN A 118 -24.21 -20.46 7.00
CA ASN A 118 -24.04 -20.36 5.54
C ASN A 118 -23.85 -18.95 5.00
N ALA A 119 -23.43 -17.99 5.84
CA ALA A 119 -23.14 -16.63 5.41
C ALA A 119 -22.08 -16.61 4.29
N LYS A 120 -22.25 -15.69 3.33
CA LYS A 120 -21.32 -15.46 2.24
C LYS A 120 -20.25 -14.48 2.67
N ILE A 121 -18.99 -14.86 2.58
CA ILE A 121 -17.81 -14.07 2.96
C ILE A 121 -16.98 -13.78 1.71
N ALA A 122 -16.86 -12.52 1.33
CA ALA A 122 -15.95 -12.13 0.24
C ALA A 122 -14.55 -11.86 0.79
N ILE A 123 -13.53 -12.41 0.14
CA ILE A 123 -12.11 -12.28 0.48
C ILE A 123 -11.30 -11.92 -0.76
N PRO A 124 -10.09 -11.33 -0.62
CA PRO A 124 -9.16 -11.15 -1.74
C PRO A 124 -8.80 -12.49 -2.38
N ASN A 125 -8.48 -12.48 -3.67
CA ASN A 125 -8.08 -13.68 -4.42
C ASN A 125 -6.57 -13.73 -4.75
N ASP A 126 -5.77 -12.77 -4.28
CA ASP A 126 -4.31 -12.89 -4.36
C ASP A 126 -3.80 -13.70 -3.17
N PRO A 127 -2.77 -14.57 -3.36
CA PRO A 127 -2.41 -15.59 -2.37
C PRO A 127 -2.11 -15.02 -0.98
N THR A 128 -1.47 -13.87 -0.90
CA THR A 128 -1.04 -13.29 0.37
C THR A 128 -2.16 -12.57 1.11
N ASN A 129 -3.01 -11.80 0.41
CA ASN A 129 -4.16 -11.16 1.06
C ASN A 129 -5.32 -12.14 1.28
N GLU A 130 -5.47 -13.19 0.48
CA GLU A 130 -6.38 -14.30 0.75
C GLU A 130 -6.03 -14.98 2.08
N SER A 131 -4.77 -15.42 2.23
CA SER A 131 -4.27 -15.99 3.48
C SER A 131 -4.45 -15.04 4.67
N ARG A 132 -4.11 -13.76 4.49
CA ARG A 132 -4.31 -12.70 5.49
C ARG A 132 -5.76 -12.57 5.94
N ALA A 133 -6.71 -12.62 4.99
CA ALA A 133 -8.13 -12.57 5.29
C ALA A 133 -8.62 -13.79 6.07
N LEU A 134 -8.13 -14.98 5.73
CA LEU A 134 -8.44 -16.21 6.44
C LEU A 134 -7.85 -16.20 7.86
N ASP A 135 -6.60 -15.76 8.04
CA ASP A 135 -5.99 -15.58 9.35
C ASP A 135 -6.77 -14.59 10.23
N LEU A 136 -7.32 -13.53 9.63
CA LEU A 136 -8.16 -12.57 10.35
C LEU A 136 -9.50 -13.19 10.78
N LEU A 137 -10.11 -14.05 9.96
CA LEU A 137 -11.31 -14.81 10.31
C LEU A 137 -11.05 -15.84 11.42
N GLU A 138 -9.90 -16.49 11.40
CA GLU A 138 -9.48 -17.41 12.47
C GLU A 138 -9.29 -16.68 13.80
N ARG A 139 -8.56 -15.55 13.81
CA ARG A 139 -8.43 -14.69 14.99
C ARG A 139 -9.78 -14.17 15.52
N ALA A 140 -10.74 -13.93 14.63
CA ALA A 140 -12.10 -13.59 15.01
C ALA A 140 -12.91 -14.76 15.61
N GLY A 141 -12.37 -16.00 15.57
CA GLY A 141 -13.00 -17.22 16.09
C GLY A 141 -14.10 -17.77 15.18
N LEU A 142 -14.08 -17.43 13.90
CA LEU A 142 -15.11 -17.83 12.93
C LEU A 142 -14.78 -19.13 12.19
N ILE A 143 -13.50 -19.45 12.04
CA ILE A 143 -12.97 -20.67 11.40
C ILE A 143 -11.70 -21.13 12.14
N LYS A 144 -11.21 -22.34 11.80
CA LYS A 144 -9.84 -22.80 12.12
C LYS A 144 -9.13 -23.22 10.86
N LEU A 145 -7.85 -22.96 10.79
CA LEU A 145 -6.97 -23.20 9.65
C LEU A 145 -5.92 -24.27 9.99
N ASN A 146 -5.35 -24.88 8.96
CA ASN A 146 -4.13 -25.70 9.11
C ASN A 146 -2.87 -24.79 9.16
N ASP A 147 -1.69 -25.40 9.33
CA ASP A 147 -0.41 -24.71 9.55
C ASP A 147 0.30 -24.27 8.25
N LYS A 148 -0.36 -24.27 7.11
CA LYS A 148 0.25 -23.76 5.86
C LYS A 148 0.64 -22.30 5.99
N VAL A 149 1.68 -21.89 5.27
CA VAL A 149 2.14 -20.48 5.23
C VAL A 149 1.16 -19.60 4.48
N LEU A 150 0.81 -19.99 3.24
CA LEU A 150 -0.24 -19.34 2.45
C LEU A 150 -1.48 -20.25 2.42
N LYS A 151 -2.57 -19.74 2.93
CA LYS A 151 -3.81 -20.47 3.13
C LYS A 151 -4.86 -20.06 2.11
N THR A 152 -5.66 -21.02 1.70
CA THR A 152 -6.85 -20.87 0.86
C THR A 152 -8.08 -21.40 1.62
N PRO A 153 -9.30 -21.22 1.16
CA PRO A 153 -10.48 -21.81 1.78
C PRO A 153 -10.43 -23.36 1.91
N LEU A 154 -9.57 -24.02 1.12
CA LEU A 154 -9.35 -25.48 1.22
C LEU A 154 -8.54 -25.88 2.46
N ASP A 155 -7.88 -24.93 3.09
CA ASP A 155 -7.05 -25.12 4.28
C ASP A 155 -7.83 -24.90 5.59
N ILE A 156 -9.14 -24.68 5.50
CA ILE A 156 -10.04 -24.56 6.65
C ILE A 156 -10.32 -25.96 7.19
N VAL A 157 -9.93 -26.20 8.45
CA VAL A 157 -10.12 -27.48 9.15
C VAL A 157 -11.37 -27.50 10.02
N ASP A 158 -11.88 -26.33 10.43
CA ASP A 158 -13.15 -26.21 11.15
C ASP A 158 -13.90 -24.96 10.67
N ASN A 159 -15.18 -25.14 10.33
CA ASN A 159 -16.08 -24.09 9.85
C ASN A 159 -17.48 -24.28 10.47
N PRO A 160 -17.64 -23.98 11.75
CA PRO A 160 -18.86 -24.31 12.50
C PRO A 160 -20.11 -23.62 11.96
N LYS A 161 -19.94 -22.44 11.33
CA LYS A 161 -21.04 -21.70 10.70
C LYS A 161 -21.24 -22.05 9.22
N LYS A 162 -20.46 -22.99 8.66
CA LYS A 162 -20.52 -23.38 7.24
C LYS A 162 -20.44 -22.16 6.31
N LEU A 163 -19.54 -21.21 6.62
CA LEU A 163 -19.32 -20.00 5.85
C LEU A 163 -18.94 -20.36 4.41
N LYS A 164 -19.45 -19.58 3.45
CA LYS A 164 -19.20 -19.75 2.02
C LYS A 164 -18.30 -18.63 1.53
N PHE A 165 -17.17 -18.98 0.94
CA PHE A 165 -16.17 -18.03 0.49
C PHE A 165 -16.39 -17.63 -0.96
N LEU A 166 -16.21 -16.32 -1.24
CA LEU A 166 -16.20 -15.73 -2.57
C LEU A 166 -14.87 -14.97 -2.74
N GLU A 167 -13.99 -15.54 -3.56
CA GLU A 167 -12.67 -14.98 -3.84
C GLU A 167 -12.78 -13.94 -4.97
N LEU A 168 -12.39 -12.69 -4.70
CA LEU A 168 -12.51 -11.56 -5.63
C LEU A 168 -11.21 -10.77 -5.68
N LYS A 169 -10.97 -10.09 -6.81
CA LYS A 169 -9.92 -9.07 -6.84
C LYS A 169 -10.17 -8.04 -5.74
N ALA A 170 -9.14 -7.68 -4.98
CA ALA A 170 -9.26 -6.80 -3.82
C ALA A 170 -9.99 -5.48 -4.14
N ALA A 171 -9.78 -4.90 -5.32
CA ALA A 171 -10.48 -3.70 -5.80
C ALA A 171 -12.01 -3.88 -5.97
N GLN A 172 -12.52 -5.11 -6.06
CA GLN A 172 -13.95 -5.40 -6.24
C GLN A 172 -14.68 -5.59 -4.90
N LEU A 173 -13.96 -5.88 -3.81
CA LEU A 173 -14.53 -6.22 -2.51
C LEU A 173 -15.49 -5.14 -1.96
N PRO A 174 -15.20 -3.82 -2.05
CA PRO A 174 -16.15 -2.82 -1.56
C PRO A 174 -17.51 -2.86 -2.26
N ARG A 175 -17.53 -3.18 -3.55
CA ARG A 175 -18.77 -3.31 -4.33
C ARG A 175 -19.54 -4.57 -3.98
N ALA A 176 -18.83 -5.66 -3.67
CA ALA A 176 -19.41 -6.94 -3.28
C ALA A 176 -20.21 -6.89 -1.97
N LEU A 177 -20.02 -5.86 -1.12
CA LEU A 177 -20.74 -5.68 0.15
C LEU A 177 -22.27 -5.65 0.00
N SER A 178 -22.81 -5.40 -1.19
CA SER A 178 -24.25 -5.47 -1.44
C SER A 178 -24.76 -6.90 -1.61
N ASP A 179 -23.89 -7.84 -2.03
CA ASP A 179 -24.24 -9.18 -2.48
C ASP A 179 -23.81 -10.27 -1.49
N VAL A 180 -22.95 -9.92 -0.51
CA VAL A 180 -22.44 -10.84 0.51
C VAL A 180 -22.84 -10.41 1.91
N ASP A 181 -22.63 -11.28 2.89
CA ASP A 181 -22.92 -10.98 4.29
C ASP A 181 -21.76 -10.24 4.95
N VAL A 182 -20.51 -10.58 4.62
CA VAL A 182 -19.30 -9.93 5.09
C VAL A 182 -18.27 -9.86 3.96
N ALA A 183 -17.49 -8.79 3.89
CA ALA A 183 -16.32 -8.70 3.03
C ALA A 183 -15.09 -8.29 3.85
N LEU A 184 -13.98 -9.00 3.66
CA LEU A 184 -12.68 -8.62 4.23
C LEU A 184 -11.96 -7.74 3.23
N ILE A 185 -11.79 -6.46 3.57
CA ILE A 185 -11.33 -5.44 2.64
C ILE A 185 -10.05 -4.79 3.17
N PRO A 186 -8.95 -4.80 2.39
CA PRO A 186 -7.78 -3.97 2.71
C PRO A 186 -8.17 -2.50 2.80
N THR A 187 -7.67 -1.80 3.83
CA THR A 187 -8.09 -0.44 4.16
C THR A 187 -7.90 0.56 3.01
N ASN A 188 -6.90 0.38 2.14
CA ASN A 188 -6.74 1.26 0.98
C ASN A 188 -7.97 1.26 0.05
N TYR A 189 -8.56 0.09 -0.22
CA TYR A 189 -9.80 0.01 -0.99
C TYR A 189 -11.04 0.39 -0.17
N ALA A 190 -11.02 0.12 1.13
CA ALA A 190 -12.09 0.55 2.04
C ALA A 190 -12.19 2.08 2.08
N LEU A 191 -11.09 2.79 2.31
CA LEU A 191 -11.02 4.26 2.32
C LEU A 191 -11.45 4.85 0.98
N GLY A 192 -10.99 4.29 -0.14
CA GLY A 192 -11.41 4.69 -1.49
C GLY A 192 -12.92 4.54 -1.72
N ALA A 193 -13.57 3.61 -1.02
CA ALA A 193 -15.01 3.40 -1.00
C ALA A 193 -15.74 4.15 0.14
N LYS A 194 -15.04 5.03 0.88
CA LYS A 194 -15.55 5.80 2.03
C LYS A 194 -16.01 4.92 3.20
N LEU A 195 -15.43 3.73 3.35
CA LEU A 195 -15.61 2.88 4.51
C LEU A 195 -14.52 3.21 5.55
N ASN A 196 -14.92 3.37 6.81
CA ASN A 196 -13.94 3.58 7.88
C ASN A 196 -13.56 2.21 8.49
N PRO A 197 -12.27 1.85 8.61
CA PRO A 197 -11.86 0.61 9.25
C PRO A 197 -12.37 0.44 10.69
N LYS A 198 -12.57 1.54 11.41
CA LYS A 198 -13.15 1.54 12.77
C LYS A 198 -14.61 1.09 12.82
N ASP A 199 -15.33 1.16 11.70
CA ASP A 199 -16.72 0.70 11.59
C ASP A 199 -16.80 -0.79 11.18
N GLY A 200 -15.65 -1.45 11.03
CA GLY A 200 -15.57 -2.88 10.74
C GLY A 200 -16.07 -3.74 11.90
N LEU A 201 -16.58 -4.93 11.59
CA LEU A 201 -16.98 -5.93 12.58
C LEU A 201 -15.78 -6.40 13.43
N PHE A 202 -14.62 -6.47 12.80
CA PHE A 202 -13.31 -6.73 13.38
C PHE A 202 -12.22 -6.27 12.43
N ILE A 203 -11.06 -5.96 12.97
CA ILE A 203 -9.92 -5.38 12.27
C ILE A 203 -8.63 -6.07 12.72
N GLU A 204 -7.61 -6.06 11.87
CA GLU A 204 -6.25 -6.44 12.27
C GLU A 204 -5.72 -5.55 13.39
N ASP A 205 -4.92 -6.15 14.26
CA ASP A 205 -4.20 -5.45 15.32
C ASP A 205 -2.95 -4.71 14.77
N GLU A 206 -2.36 -3.86 15.61
CA GLU A 206 -1.16 -3.08 15.29
C GLU A 206 0.11 -3.95 15.14
N GLY A 207 0.09 -5.18 15.63
CA GLY A 207 1.16 -6.17 15.49
C GLY A 207 1.17 -6.90 14.15
N SER A 208 0.37 -6.47 13.19
CA SER A 208 0.26 -7.09 11.87
C SER A 208 1.59 -7.12 11.12
N LEU A 209 1.90 -8.27 10.50
CA LEU A 209 3.08 -8.48 9.65
C LEU A 209 2.98 -7.79 8.28
N TYR A 210 1.86 -7.11 8.01
CA TYR A 210 1.52 -6.54 6.71
C TYR A 210 1.80 -5.04 6.61
N ALA A 211 2.91 -4.59 7.23
CA ALA A 211 3.43 -3.23 7.03
C ALA A 211 3.66 -2.94 5.54
N ILE A 212 3.22 -1.79 5.07
CA ILE A 212 3.48 -1.32 3.71
C ILE A 212 4.94 -0.88 3.61
N VAL A 213 5.62 -1.45 2.64
CA VAL A 213 7.05 -1.22 2.40
C VAL A 213 7.27 -0.22 1.27
N LEU A 214 8.33 0.56 1.38
CA LEU A 214 8.95 1.22 0.25
C LEU A 214 9.76 0.17 -0.51
N ALA A 215 9.40 -0.12 -1.76
CA ALA A 215 10.10 -1.07 -2.61
C ALA A 215 10.83 -0.38 -3.75
N VAL A 216 12.04 -0.87 -4.07
CA VAL A 216 12.91 -0.42 -5.16
C VAL A 216 13.50 -1.64 -5.89
N GLN A 217 14.18 -1.43 -7.02
CA GLN A 217 15.02 -2.47 -7.60
C GLN A 217 16.26 -2.71 -6.72
N GLU A 218 16.74 -3.94 -6.63
CA GLU A 218 17.90 -4.32 -5.79
C GLU A 218 19.14 -3.45 -6.05
N LYS A 219 19.40 -3.09 -7.31
CA LYS A 219 20.54 -2.25 -7.69
C LYS A 219 20.46 -0.81 -7.15
N ASP A 220 19.26 -0.34 -6.82
CA ASP A 220 18.98 1.06 -6.44
C ASP A 220 18.78 1.23 -4.92
N LYS A 221 18.82 0.13 -4.13
CA LYS A 221 18.47 0.12 -2.69
C LYS A 221 19.31 1.07 -1.83
N ASP A 222 20.58 1.26 -2.19
CA ASP A 222 21.52 2.12 -1.47
C ASP A 222 21.78 3.45 -2.22
N GLY A 223 21.02 3.70 -3.31
CA GLY A 223 21.16 4.86 -4.16
C GLY A 223 20.60 6.15 -3.55
N GLU A 224 21.01 7.31 -4.08
CA GLU A 224 20.60 8.64 -3.60
C GLU A 224 19.06 8.78 -3.57
N LYS A 225 18.35 8.28 -4.61
CA LYS A 225 16.88 8.33 -4.69
C LYS A 225 16.23 7.58 -3.52
N ALA A 226 16.65 6.34 -3.25
CA ALA A 226 16.09 5.55 -2.16
C ALA A 226 16.31 6.21 -0.79
N GLN A 227 17.48 6.80 -0.58
CA GLN A 227 17.83 7.55 0.64
C GLN A 227 16.90 8.76 0.84
N VAL A 228 16.75 9.58 -0.20
CA VAL A 228 15.89 10.77 -0.16
C VAL A 228 14.42 10.38 0.06
N ILE A 229 13.93 9.34 -0.62
CA ILE A 229 12.55 8.86 -0.44
C ILE A 229 12.33 8.44 1.03
N LYS A 230 13.24 7.65 1.60
CA LYS A 230 13.14 7.23 3.01
C LYS A 230 13.13 8.42 3.97
N GLU A 231 14.06 9.36 3.79
CA GLU A 231 14.17 10.54 4.65
C GLU A 231 12.88 11.36 4.63
N VAL A 232 12.34 11.62 3.44
CA VAL A 232 11.09 12.38 3.27
C VAL A 232 9.90 11.63 3.86
N LEU A 233 9.71 10.36 3.51
CA LEU A 233 8.53 9.59 3.94
C LEU A 233 8.53 9.28 5.44
N LYS A 234 9.69 9.34 6.11
CA LYS A 234 9.81 9.15 7.57
C LYS A 234 9.96 10.47 8.33
N SER A 235 9.62 11.58 7.72
CA SER A 235 9.67 12.89 8.37
C SER A 235 8.49 13.09 9.33
N GLU A 236 8.69 13.93 10.34
CA GLU A 236 7.63 14.31 11.29
C GLU A 236 6.42 14.95 10.60
N ALA A 237 6.65 15.68 9.49
CA ALA A 237 5.57 16.27 8.70
C ALA A 237 4.65 15.20 8.07
N ILE A 238 5.22 14.10 7.57
CA ILE A 238 4.45 12.97 7.03
C ILE A 238 3.70 12.24 8.15
N LYS A 239 4.35 12.00 9.28
CA LYS A 239 3.71 11.39 10.44
C LYS A 239 2.47 12.17 10.87
N LYS A 240 2.62 13.47 11.08
CA LYS A 240 1.52 14.36 11.46
C LYS A 240 0.40 14.37 10.42
N PHE A 241 0.73 14.41 9.12
CA PHE A 241 -0.26 14.32 8.05
C PHE A 241 -1.06 13.02 8.13
N ILE A 242 -0.39 11.87 8.35
CA ILE A 242 -1.05 10.56 8.47
C ILE A 242 -2.00 10.55 9.68
N GLU A 243 -1.55 11.01 10.84
CA GLU A 243 -2.33 11.04 12.07
C GLU A 243 -3.58 11.92 11.93
N GLU A 244 -3.42 13.15 11.40
CA GLU A 244 -4.51 14.11 11.23
C GLU A 244 -5.52 13.66 10.17
N LYS A 245 -5.03 13.16 9.03
CA LYS A 245 -5.89 12.82 7.89
C LYS A 245 -6.65 11.51 8.09
N TYR A 246 -5.98 10.47 8.59
CA TYR A 246 -6.57 9.13 8.64
C TYR A 246 -7.07 8.74 10.03
N ASN A 247 -6.82 9.55 11.05
CA ASN A 247 -7.36 9.37 12.40
C ASN A 247 -7.25 7.91 12.91
N GLY A 248 -6.09 7.28 12.71
CA GLY A 248 -5.79 5.91 13.12
C GLY A 248 -6.28 4.80 12.16
N ALA A 249 -6.89 5.14 11.02
CA ALA A 249 -7.18 4.16 9.96
C ALA A 249 -5.91 3.74 9.20
N VAL A 250 -4.89 4.58 9.22
CA VAL A 250 -3.53 4.34 8.74
C VAL A 250 -2.58 4.70 9.86
N ILE A 251 -1.59 3.85 10.11
CA ILE A 251 -0.66 3.97 11.25
C ILE A 251 0.74 4.21 10.71
N SER A 252 1.40 5.26 11.16
CA SER A 252 2.82 5.51 10.90
C SER A 252 3.68 4.51 11.69
N LEU A 253 4.74 3.99 11.07
CA LEU A 253 5.66 3.03 11.68
C LEU A 253 7.04 3.62 12.04
N PHE A 254 7.11 4.96 12.25
CA PHE A 254 8.34 5.68 12.57
C PHE A 254 8.07 6.85 13.50
#